data_3890c9b60cac9ee7df4cdeffc975b8e0
#
_entry.id   3890c9b60cac9ee7df4cdeffc975b8e0
#
_cell.length_a   1.000
_cell.length_b   1.000
_cell.length_c   1.000
_cell.angle_alpha   90.00
_cell.angle_beta   90.00
_cell.angle_gamma   90.00
#
_symmetry.space_group_name_H-M   'P 1'
#
loop_
_entity.id
_entity.type
_entity.pdbx_description
1 polymer ?
#
loop_
_entity_poly.entity_id
_entity_poly.type
_entity_poly.pdbx_seq_one_letter_code
_entity_poly.pdbx_strand_id
1 'polypeptide(L)'
;HVVGLVPLTDNRPAGNALVPGDIIEYSDGTTVEVLNSDAEGRLILADGMIFAKKFHPSLVITIATLTGSAQSAIGKYGIVSMHQQAQKHFKNIQSAGDSVFERVVEFPFWDDYDELIKSNIADIKNTGGPYGGAITAGKFLAHFAKYPFIHLDIAGPAFNDKKDSYRGTGGSGVGVRLLHEFI
;
A
#
# COMPACT_ATOMS: atom_id res chain seq x y z
N HIS A 1 -21.10 7.17 1.41
CA HIS A 1 -20.65 7.31 0.01
C HIS A 1 -19.24 6.75 -0.11
N VAL A 2 -19.04 5.79 -1.02
CA VAL A 2 -17.76 5.13 -1.29
C VAL A 2 -17.37 5.38 -2.74
N VAL A 3 -16.08 5.68 -2.97
CA VAL A 3 -15.48 5.85 -4.29
C VAL A 3 -14.35 4.84 -4.44
N GLY A 4 -14.43 4.00 -5.48
CA GLY A 4 -13.35 3.08 -5.85
C GLY A 4 -12.46 3.71 -6.92
N LEU A 5 -11.15 3.77 -6.66
CA LEU A 5 -10.13 4.18 -7.61
C LEU A 5 -9.23 3.00 -7.92
N VAL A 6 -9.02 2.71 -9.20
CA VAL A 6 -8.17 1.60 -9.64
C VAL A 6 -7.13 2.16 -10.60
N PRO A 7 -5.91 2.50 -10.11
CA PRO A 7 -4.80 2.87 -10.98
C PRO A 7 -4.40 1.67 -11.85
N LEU A 8 -4.36 1.88 -13.15
CA LEU A 8 -4.01 0.83 -14.13
C LEU A 8 -2.92 1.34 -15.06
N THR A 9 -1.92 0.51 -15.29
CA THR A 9 -0.86 0.76 -16.27
C THR A 9 -0.35 -0.55 -16.85
N ASP A 10 0.26 -0.46 -18.02
CA ASP A 10 1.04 -1.56 -18.59
C ASP A 10 2.36 -1.70 -17.80
N ASN A 11 2.68 -2.90 -17.39
CA ASN A 11 3.96 -3.24 -16.77
C ASN A 11 4.76 -4.11 -17.75
N ARG A 12 5.47 -3.46 -18.68
CA ARG A 12 6.25 -4.12 -19.74
C ARG A 12 7.58 -3.41 -19.96
N PRO A 13 8.64 -4.14 -20.36
CA PRO A 13 9.87 -3.53 -20.87
C PRO A 13 9.56 -2.62 -22.06
N ALA A 14 10.02 -1.38 -22.02
CA ALA A 14 9.85 -0.39 -23.07
C ALA A 14 11.03 0.57 -23.09
N GLY A 15 11.28 1.21 -24.23
CA GLY A 15 12.38 2.18 -24.36
C GLY A 15 12.21 3.45 -23.52
N ASN A 16 10.99 3.71 -23.04
CA ASN A 16 10.65 4.83 -22.13
C ASN A 16 10.21 4.35 -20.72
N ALA A 17 10.53 3.11 -20.36
CA ALA A 17 10.28 2.62 -19.01
C ALA A 17 11.20 3.33 -18.00
N LEU A 18 10.70 3.50 -16.77
CA LEU A 18 11.47 4.05 -15.65
C LEU A 18 12.71 3.19 -15.36
N VAL A 19 13.82 3.87 -15.11
CA VAL A 19 15.07 3.23 -14.71
C VAL A 19 15.58 3.81 -13.38
N PRO A 20 16.38 3.06 -12.61
CA PRO A 20 17.02 3.60 -11.42
C PRO A 20 17.84 4.85 -11.72
N GLY A 21 17.65 5.91 -10.96
CA GLY A 21 18.22 7.23 -11.16
C GLY A 21 17.27 8.25 -11.79
N ASP A 22 16.12 7.81 -12.31
CA ASP A 22 15.10 8.75 -12.79
C ASP A 22 14.47 9.51 -11.62
N ILE A 23 14.05 10.74 -11.90
CA ILE A 23 13.22 11.54 -11.01
C ILE A 23 11.86 11.75 -11.70
N ILE A 24 10.79 11.34 -11.05
CA ILE A 24 9.43 11.58 -11.50
C ILE A 24 8.82 12.74 -10.72
N GLU A 25 8.01 13.55 -11.40
CA GLU A 25 7.23 14.63 -10.79
C GLU A 25 5.75 14.29 -10.89
N TYR A 26 5.07 14.30 -9.75
CA TYR A 26 3.64 14.09 -9.67
C TYR A 26 2.85 15.37 -9.97
N SER A 27 1.56 15.22 -10.28
CA SER A 27 0.68 16.34 -10.63
C SER A 27 0.48 17.38 -9.50
N ASP A 28 0.89 17.07 -8.27
CA ASP A 28 0.88 18.01 -7.15
C ASP A 28 2.25 18.66 -6.88
N GLY A 29 3.24 18.42 -7.76
CA GLY A 29 4.59 18.94 -7.69
C GLY A 29 5.55 18.10 -6.85
N THR A 30 5.08 17.03 -6.20
CA THR A 30 5.96 16.13 -5.43
C THR A 30 6.92 15.39 -6.37
N THR A 31 8.22 15.39 -6.04
CA THR A 31 9.26 14.69 -6.79
C THR A 31 9.70 13.42 -6.09
N VAL A 32 9.95 12.37 -6.87
CA VAL A 32 10.37 11.06 -6.36
C VAL A 32 11.57 10.54 -7.14
N GLU A 33 12.64 10.24 -6.42
CA GLU A 33 13.78 9.50 -6.95
C GLU A 33 13.46 8.01 -7.06
N VAL A 34 13.58 7.46 -8.26
CA VAL A 34 13.40 6.03 -8.52
C VAL A 34 14.73 5.31 -8.33
N LEU A 35 14.84 4.49 -7.30
CA LEU A 35 16.04 3.65 -7.05
C LEU A 35 15.80 2.17 -7.34
N ASN A 36 14.54 1.76 -7.40
CA ASN A 36 14.16 0.40 -7.71
C ASN A 36 12.92 0.40 -8.61
N SER A 37 13.06 -0.07 -9.84
CA SER A 37 11.95 -0.17 -10.79
C SER A 37 10.92 -1.25 -10.43
N ASP A 38 11.26 -2.22 -9.57
CA ASP A 38 10.34 -3.23 -9.02
C ASP A 38 9.50 -2.69 -7.82
N ALA A 39 9.71 -1.44 -7.45
CA ALA A 39 8.88 -0.69 -6.50
C ALA A 39 7.92 0.28 -7.23
N GLU A 40 7.36 -0.14 -8.35
CA GLU A 40 6.48 0.65 -9.22
C GLU A 40 5.04 0.75 -8.67
N GLY A 41 4.56 -0.29 -7.99
CA GLY A 41 3.20 -0.35 -7.48
C GLY A 41 2.85 0.83 -6.57
N ARG A 42 3.78 1.24 -5.69
CA ARG A 42 3.60 2.41 -4.84
C ARG A 42 3.59 3.72 -5.63
N LEU A 43 4.28 3.77 -6.77
CA LEU A 43 4.30 4.97 -7.61
C LEU A 43 2.92 5.22 -8.21
N ILE A 44 2.28 4.20 -8.77
CA ILE A 44 0.93 4.36 -9.34
C ILE A 44 -0.15 4.52 -8.26
N LEU A 45 0.03 3.93 -7.07
CA LEU A 45 -0.88 4.18 -5.94
C LEU A 45 -0.83 5.64 -5.49
N ALA A 46 0.34 6.27 -5.50
CA ALA A 46 0.49 7.69 -5.18
C ALA A 46 -0.32 8.59 -6.12
N ASP A 47 -0.34 8.31 -7.43
CA ASP A 47 -1.21 9.01 -8.38
C ASP A 47 -2.69 8.89 -7.98
N GLY A 48 -3.13 7.68 -7.65
CA GLY A 48 -4.48 7.43 -7.17
C GLY A 48 -4.80 8.22 -5.89
N MET A 49 -3.85 8.33 -4.96
CA MET A 49 -4.01 9.09 -3.72
C MET A 49 -4.07 10.60 -3.96
N ILE A 50 -3.25 11.13 -4.86
CA ILE A 50 -3.31 12.53 -5.28
C ILE A 50 -4.67 12.83 -5.94
N PHE A 51 -5.13 11.94 -6.81
CA PHE A 51 -6.43 12.08 -7.47
C PHE A 51 -7.59 12.01 -6.46
N ALA A 52 -7.48 11.18 -5.42
CA ALA A 52 -8.50 11.04 -4.38
C ALA A 52 -8.83 12.36 -3.67
N LYS A 53 -7.89 13.30 -3.60
CA LYS A 53 -8.10 14.64 -3.00
C LYS A 53 -9.32 15.37 -3.57
N LYS A 54 -9.66 15.13 -4.85
CA LYS A 54 -10.82 15.73 -5.52
C LYS A 54 -12.17 15.36 -4.89
N PHE A 55 -12.23 14.25 -4.16
CA PHE A 55 -13.44 13.76 -3.52
C PHE A 55 -13.57 14.20 -2.06
N HIS A 56 -12.58 14.95 -1.51
CA HIS A 56 -12.54 15.36 -0.10
C HIS A 56 -12.81 14.19 0.87
N PRO A 57 -12.04 13.10 0.80
CA PRO A 57 -12.34 11.89 1.56
C PRO A 57 -12.13 12.09 3.06
N SER A 58 -13.02 11.52 3.88
CA SER A 58 -12.85 11.43 5.32
C SER A 58 -11.87 10.32 5.73
N LEU A 59 -11.66 9.36 4.83
CA LEU A 59 -10.72 8.26 4.97
C LEU A 59 -10.32 7.75 3.59
N VAL A 60 -9.04 7.45 3.39
CA VAL A 60 -8.57 6.70 2.22
C VAL A 60 -7.96 5.38 2.68
N ILE A 61 -8.33 4.30 2.00
CA ILE A 61 -7.76 2.97 2.20
C ILE A 61 -7.08 2.55 0.89
N THR A 62 -5.78 2.30 0.94
CA THR A 62 -5.06 1.66 -0.18
C THR A 62 -4.94 0.17 0.08
N ILE A 63 -5.16 -0.63 -0.98
CA ILE A 63 -5.08 -2.10 -0.92
C ILE A 63 -4.24 -2.57 -2.09
N ALA A 64 -3.15 -3.26 -1.81
CA ALA A 64 -2.27 -3.78 -2.84
C ALA A 64 -1.46 -4.98 -2.34
N THR A 65 -1.04 -5.84 -3.26
CA THR A 65 0.01 -6.84 -3.05
C THR A 65 1.38 -6.15 -3.15
N LEU A 66 1.65 -5.24 -2.19
CA LEU A 66 2.67 -4.23 -2.39
C LEU A 66 4.08 -4.72 -2.11
N THR A 67 4.27 -5.54 -1.07
CA THR A 67 5.64 -5.88 -0.66
C THR A 67 5.83 -7.36 -0.33
N GLY A 68 6.92 -7.93 -0.84
CA GLY A 68 7.39 -9.24 -0.40
C GLY A 68 7.74 -9.26 1.10
N SER A 69 8.08 -8.11 1.70
CA SER A 69 8.37 -8.04 3.13
C SER A 69 7.13 -8.23 3.99
N ALA A 70 5.95 -7.78 3.59
CA ALA A 70 4.69 -8.07 4.27
C ALA A 70 4.38 -9.58 4.20
N GLN A 71 4.54 -10.18 3.02
CA GLN A 71 4.37 -11.61 2.84
C GLN A 71 5.35 -12.44 3.70
N SER A 72 6.62 -12.04 3.74
CA SER A 72 7.64 -12.73 4.53
C SER A 72 7.42 -12.61 6.04
N ALA A 73 6.84 -11.51 6.50
CA ALA A 73 6.64 -11.24 7.92
C ALA A 73 5.54 -12.08 8.55
N ILE A 74 4.38 -12.22 7.88
CA ILE A 74 3.20 -12.88 8.45
C ILE A 74 2.58 -13.96 7.55
N GLY A 75 3.13 -14.17 6.36
CA GLY A 75 2.66 -15.17 5.39
C GLY A 75 1.22 -14.91 4.94
N LYS A 76 0.49 -16.00 4.64
CA LYS A 76 -0.86 -15.95 4.06
C LYS A 76 -2.01 -15.74 5.06
N TYR A 77 -1.70 -15.60 6.35
CA TYR A 77 -2.72 -15.63 7.40
C TYR A 77 -3.18 -14.26 7.90
N GLY A 78 -2.60 -13.21 7.37
CA GLY A 78 -2.95 -11.84 7.76
C GLY A 78 -2.60 -10.81 6.70
N ILE A 79 -3.19 -9.64 6.87
CA ILE A 79 -2.96 -8.43 6.10
C ILE A 79 -2.05 -7.52 6.94
N VAL A 80 -0.89 -7.15 6.42
CA VAL A 80 -0.06 -6.14 7.10
C VAL A 80 -0.66 -4.76 6.87
N SER A 81 -0.75 -3.97 7.91
CA SER A 81 -1.36 -2.64 7.79
C SER A 81 -0.64 -1.59 8.61
N MET A 82 -0.65 -0.38 8.10
CA MET A 82 -0.21 0.83 8.76
C MET A 82 -1.28 1.92 8.55
N HIS A 83 -1.33 2.89 9.47
CA HIS A 83 -2.28 3.99 9.34
C HIS A 83 -1.69 5.32 9.81
N GLN A 84 -2.24 6.42 9.30
CA GLN A 84 -1.93 7.78 9.72
C GLN A 84 -3.23 8.54 9.98
N GLN A 85 -3.35 9.16 11.16
CA GLN A 85 -4.52 9.94 11.58
C GLN A 85 -5.86 9.17 11.52
N ALA A 86 -5.83 7.83 11.53
CA ALA A 86 -7.00 6.98 11.31
C ALA A 86 -7.26 5.96 12.44
N GLN A 87 -6.78 6.19 13.67
CA GLN A 87 -6.82 5.23 14.77
C GLN A 87 -8.21 4.59 15.02
N LYS A 88 -9.27 5.40 14.99
CA LYS A 88 -10.63 4.90 15.19
C LYS A 88 -11.06 3.99 14.05
N HIS A 89 -10.83 4.40 12.81
CA HIS A 89 -11.14 3.61 11.62
C HIS A 89 -10.31 2.33 11.57
N PHE A 90 -9.05 2.42 12.00
CA PHE A 90 -8.15 1.27 12.07
C PHE A 90 -8.65 0.19 13.03
N LYS A 91 -9.10 0.56 14.22
CA LYS A 91 -9.72 -0.40 15.16
C LYS A 91 -10.97 -1.06 14.59
N ASN A 92 -11.79 -0.30 13.87
CA ASN A 92 -12.98 -0.84 13.23
C ASN A 92 -12.62 -1.85 12.13
N ILE A 93 -11.60 -1.55 11.30
CA ILE A 93 -11.19 -2.45 10.23
C ILE A 93 -10.52 -3.72 10.78
N GLN A 94 -9.80 -3.64 11.90
CA GLN A 94 -9.29 -4.82 12.61
C GLN A 94 -10.45 -5.71 13.11
N SER A 95 -11.46 -5.11 13.75
CA SER A 95 -12.62 -5.84 14.23
C SER A 95 -13.42 -6.50 13.08
N ALA A 96 -13.60 -5.78 11.98
CA ALA A 96 -14.23 -6.32 10.77
C ALA A 96 -13.39 -7.50 10.21
N GLY A 97 -12.07 -7.35 10.16
CA GLY A 97 -11.15 -8.40 9.71
C GLY A 97 -11.23 -9.68 10.55
N ASP A 98 -11.34 -9.53 11.86
CA ASP A 98 -11.49 -10.67 12.78
C ASP A 98 -12.82 -11.39 12.55
N SER A 99 -13.91 -10.65 12.32
CA SER A 99 -15.25 -11.24 12.12
C SER A 99 -15.35 -12.07 10.84
N VAL A 100 -14.61 -11.69 9.79
CA VAL A 100 -14.63 -12.35 8.47
C VAL A 100 -13.40 -13.21 8.17
N PHE A 101 -12.50 -13.41 9.14
CA PHE A 101 -11.23 -14.14 8.99
C PHE A 101 -10.30 -13.56 7.93
N GLU A 102 -10.31 -12.24 7.76
CA GLU A 102 -9.34 -11.46 6.98
C GLU A 102 -8.56 -10.55 7.93
N ARG A 103 -7.80 -11.17 8.84
CA ARG A 103 -7.17 -10.51 9.99
C ARG A 103 -6.19 -9.43 9.57
N VAL A 104 -6.24 -8.28 10.26
CA VAL A 104 -5.39 -7.13 10.00
C VAL A 104 -4.38 -6.97 11.12
N VAL A 105 -3.10 -6.98 10.78
CA VAL A 105 -1.97 -6.85 11.71
C VAL A 105 -1.35 -5.48 11.57
N GLU A 106 -1.36 -4.72 12.66
CA GLU A 106 -0.73 -3.40 12.72
C GLU A 106 0.78 -3.52 12.80
N PHE A 107 1.48 -2.83 11.90
CA PHE A 107 2.93 -2.67 11.97
C PHE A 107 3.29 -1.31 12.55
N PRO A 108 4.47 -1.19 13.20
CA PRO A 108 4.95 0.09 13.70
C PRO A 108 5.04 1.11 12.56
N PHE A 109 4.66 2.37 12.85
CA PHE A 109 4.65 3.44 11.86
C PHE A 109 5.31 4.71 12.40
N TRP A 110 6.47 4.52 13.06
CA TRP A 110 7.24 5.57 13.72
C TRP A 110 7.90 6.52 12.72
N ASP A 111 8.13 7.75 13.13
CA ASP A 111 8.72 8.79 12.26
C ASP A 111 10.17 8.48 11.86
N ASP A 112 10.86 7.62 12.62
CA ASP A 112 12.20 7.12 12.26
C ASP A 112 12.25 6.51 10.85
N TYR A 113 11.17 5.89 10.39
CA TYR A 113 11.10 5.29 9.05
C TYR A 113 11.00 6.32 7.92
N ASP A 114 10.63 7.57 8.20
CA ASP A 114 10.61 8.64 7.19
C ASP A 114 12.04 8.98 6.73
N GLU A 115 13.04 8.86 7.63
CA GLU A 115 14.45 9.06 7.28
C GLU A 115 14.93 8.09 6.20
N LEU A 116 14.36 6.88 6.15
CA LEU A 116 14.77 5.84 5.20
C LEU A 116 14.32 6.12 3.78
N ILE A 117 13.31 6.96 3.58
CA ILE A 117 12.79 7.34 2.26
C ILE A 117 13.20 8.74 1.82
N LYS A 118 14.02 9.45 2.58
CA LYS A 118 14.56 10.75 2.18
C LYS A 118 15.48 10.61 0.96
N SER A 119 15.37 11.53 0.02
CA SER A 119 16.29 11.68 -1.12
C SER A 119 17.14 12.92 -0.93
N ASN A 120 18.31 12.94 -1.61
CA ASN A 120 19.18 14.12 -1.69
C ASN A 120 18.89 14.98 -2.93
N ILE A 121 18.09 14.47 -3.88
CA ILE A 121 17.87 15.08 -5.20
C ILE A 121 16.37 15.21 -5.54
N ALA A 122 15.48 14.67 -4.70
CA ALA A 122 14.02 14.75 -4.82
C ALA A 122 13.42 14.90 -3.42
N ASP A 123 12.10 15.07 -3.32
CA ASP A 123 11.42 15.16 -2.02
C ASP A 123 11.52 13.84 -1.25
N ILE A 124 11.31 12.72 -1.93
CA ILE A 124 11.46 11.37 -1.37
C ILE A 124 12.03 10.42 -2.44
N LYS A 125 12.37 9.19 -2.01
CA LYS A 125 12.74 8.09 -2.92
C LYS A 125 11.78 6.92 -2.77
N ASN A 126 11.68 6.10 -3.82
CA ASN A 126 10.68 5.02 -3.87
C ASN A 126 11.03 3.76 -3.07
N THR A 127 12.17 3.71 -2.39
CA THR A 127 12.57 2.57 -1.55
C THR A 127 13.32 3.03 -0.31
N GLY A 128 13.11 2.34 0.82
CA GLY A 128 13.77 2.61 2.11
C GLY A 128 14.97 1.70 2.41
N GLY A 129 15.44 0.93 1.43
CA GLY A 129 16.53 -0.03 1.64
C GLY A 129 16.03 -1.44 2.01
N PRO A 130 16.92 -2.31 2.54
CA PRO A 130 16.63 -3.75 2.68
C PRO A 130 15.75 -4.10 3.89
N TYR A 131 15.54 -3.20 4.84
CA TYR A 131 14.83 -3.46 6.09
C TYR A 131 13.52 -2.69 6.18
N GLY A 132 12.52 -3.28 6.84
CA GLY A 132 11.24 -2.64 7.08
C GLY A 132 10.46 -2.31 5.80
N GLY A 133 10.63 -3.08 4.72
CA GLY A 133 10.12 -2.74 3.38
C GLY A 133 8.61 -2.48 3.34
N ALA A 134 7.79 -3.20 4.11
CA ALA A 134 6.36 -2.93 4.21
C ALA A 134 6.09 -1.56 4.87
N ILE A 135 6.86 -1.23 5.90
CA ILE A 135 6.70 0.03 6.64
C ILE A 135 7.13 1.22 5.77
N THR A 136 8.30 1.11 5.12
CA THR A 136 8.80 2.18 4.24
C THR A 136 7.93 2.37 3.00
N ALA A 137 7.28 1.30 2.49
CA ALA A 137 6.26 1.40 1.46
C ALA A 137 5.01 2.16 1.97
N GLY A 138 4.55 1.85 3.17
CA GLY A 138 3.48 2.59 3.84
C GLY A 138 3.83 4.07 4.05
N LYS A 139 5.06 4.38 4.51
CA LYS A 139 5.55 5.76 4.69
C LYS A 139 5.60 6.52 3.36
N PHE A 140 6.05 5.87 2.29
CA PHE A 140 6.00 6.44 0.96
C PHE A 140 4.57 6.86 0.57
N LEU A 141 3.58 5.98 0.77
CA LEU A 141 2.17 6.30 0.49
C LEU A 141 1.65 7.40 1.42
N ALA A 142 1.97 7.34 2.71
CA ALA A 142 1.55 8.35 3.70
C ALA A 142 2.04 9.76 3.36
N HIS A 143 3.16 9.92 2.67
CA HIS A 143 3.66 11.20 2.19
C HIS A 143 2.61 11.94 1.32
N PHE A 144 1.84 11.21 0.52
CA PHE A 144 0.79 11.73 -0.36
C PHE A 144 -0.56 11.86 0.33
N ALA A 145 -0.73 11.29 1.53
CA ALA A 145 -1.98 11.34 2.28
C ALA A 145 -2.16 12.71 2.98
N LYS A 146 -3.08 13.52 2.50
CA LYS A 146 -3.50 14.79 3.14
C LYS A 146 -4.85 14.62 3.89
N TYR A 147 -5.17 13.40 4.31
CA TYR A 147 -6.41 12.94 4.93
C TYR A 147 -6.10 11.70 5.79
N PRO A 148 -7.02 11.26 6.67
CA PRO A 148 -6.87 9.99 7.38
C PRO A 148 -6.64 8.84 6.40
N PHE A 149 -5.65 8.00 6.68
CA PHE A 149 -5.13 7.02 5.74
C PHE A 149 -4.89 5.67 6.41
N ILE A 150 -5.24 4.59 5.70
CA ILE A 150 -4.92 3.21 6.06
C ILE A 150 -4.33 2.52 4.82
N HIS A 151 -3.20 1.85 4.96
CA HIS A 151 -2.68 0.94 3.95
C HIS A 151 -2.88 -0.51 4.37
N LEU A 152 -3.38 -1.33 3.45
CA LEU A 152 -3.55 -2.77 3.58
C LEU A 152 -2.64 -3.47 2.57
N ASP A 153 -1.51 -4.00 3.04
CA ASP A 153 -0.63 -4.82 2.22
C ASP A 153 -1.11 -6.26 2.25
N ILE A 154 -1.72 -6.68 1.15
CA ILE A 154 -2.34 -8.00 0.98
C ILE A 154 -1.42 -9.00 0.27
N ALA A 155 -0.12 -8.71 0.12
CA ALA A 155 0.81 -9.59 -0.60
C ALA A 155 0.82 -11.03 -0.06
N GLY A 156 0.67 -11.20 1.25
CA GLY A 156 0.62 -12.53 1.87
C GLY A 156 -0.63 -13.33 1.51
N PRO A 157 -1.84 -12.83 1.79
CA PRO A 157 -3.08 -13.59 1.64
C PRO A 157 -3.72 -13.52 0.24
N ALA A 158 -3.19 -12.76 -0.71
CA ALA A 158 -3.85 -12.48 -1.99
C ALA A 158 -3.93 -13.68 -2.94
N PHE A 159 -2.97 -14.61 -2.86
CA PHE A 159 -2.88 -15.73 -3.79
C PHE A 159 -2.57 -17.04 -3.08
N ASN A 160 -3.24 -18.13 -3.49
CA ASN A 160 -3.03 -19.47 -2.97
C ASN A 160 -2.49 -20.37 -4.07
N ASP A 161 -1.28 -20.90 -3.91
CA ASP A 161 -0.69 -21.89 -4.82
C ASP A 161 -1.43 -23.23 -4.76
N LYS A 162 -2.03 -23.54 -3.62
CA LYS A 162 -2.77 -24.78 -3.37
C LYS A 162 -4.08 -24.46 -2.64
N LYS A 163 -5.07 -25.35 -2.82
CA LYS A 163 -6.32 -25.28 -2.07
C LYS A 163 -6.06 -25.27 -0.56
N ASP A 164 -6.65 -24.33 0.14
CA ASP A 164 -6.54 -24.16 1.58
C ASP A 164 -7.96 -24.08 2.19
N SER A 165 -8.46 -25.21 2.70
CA SER A 165 -9.81 -25.32 3.26
C SER A 165 -10.88 -24.87 2.24
N TYR A 166 -11.68 -23.84 2.59
CA TYR A 166 -12.71 -23.26 1.72
C TYR A 166 -12.14 -22.33 0.63
N ARG A 167 -10.86 -21.95 0.75
CA ARG A 167 -10.18 -21.09 -0.22
C ARG A 167 -9.68 -21.97 -1.38
N GLY A 168 -10.03 -21.59 -2.60
CA GLY A 168 -9.50 -22.25 -3.81
C GLY A 168 -8.04 -21.93 -4.07
N THR A 169 -7.49 -22.50 -5.15
CA THR A 169 -6.23 -22.06 -5.76
C THR A 169 -6.45 -20.78 -6.56
N GLY A 170 -5.41 -19.94 -6.67
CA GLY A 170 -5.46 -18.68 -7.40
C GLY A 170 -5.74 -17.50 -6.48
N GLY A 171 -6.27 -16.43 -7.05
CA GLY A 171 -6.63 -15.22 -6.30
C GLY A 171 -7.67 -15.51 -5.22
N SER A 172 -7.38 -15.07 -3.99
CA SER A 172 -8.22 -15.37 -2.82
C SER A 172 -9.44 -14.46 -2.69
N GLY A 173 -9.44 -13.29 -3.36
CA GLY A 173 -10.44 -12.23 -3.16
C GLY A 173 -10.34 -11.54 -1.79
N VAL A 174 -9.19 -11.65 -1.12
CA VAL A 174 -8.94 -10.99 0.17
C VAL A 174 -9.21 -9.48 0.06
N GLY A 175 -9.80 -8.91 1.11
CA GLY A 175 -10.22 -7.51 1.16
C GLY A 175 -11.70 -7.30 0.80
N VAL A 176 -12.32 -8.16 0.00
CA VAL A 176 -13.73 -8.02 -0.39
C VAL A 176 -14.65 -8.15 0.82
N ARG A 177 -14.50 -9.20 1.62
CA ARG A 177 -15.31 -9.41 2.83
C ARG A 177 -14.98 -8.40 3.91
N LEU A 178 -13.67 -8.11 4.07
CA LEU A 178 -13.20 -7.12 5.03
C LEU A 178 -13.83 -5.75 4.79
N LEU A 179 -13.78 -5.28 3.55
CA LEU A 179 -14.34 -3.96 3.22
C LEU A 179 -15.87 -3.95 3.30
N HIS A 180 -16.54 -5.02 2.90
CA HIS A 180 -17.99 -5.14 3.02
C HIS A 180 -18.44 -5.05 4.48
N GLU A 181 -17.71 -5.70 5.39
CA GLU A 181 -18.01 -5.68 6.83
C GLU A 181 -17.66 -4.34 7.48
N PHE A 182 -16.62 -3.67 6.96
CA PHE A 182 -16.16 -2.39 7.49
C PHE A 182 -17.06 -1.20 7.10
N ILE A 183 -17.65 -1.20 5.88
CA ILE A 183 -18.47 -0.10 5.32
C ILE A 183 -19.90 -0.16 5.87
#